data_bd517da90cb55bba9d89f20819175a72
#
_entry.id   bd517da90cb55bba9d89f20819175a72
#
_cell.length_a   1.000
_cell.length_b   1.000
_cell.length_c   1.000
_cell.angle_alpha   90.00
_cell.angle_beta   90.00
_cell.angle_gamma   90.00
#
_symmetry.space_group_name_H-M   'P 1'
#
loop_
_entity.id
_entity.type
_entity.pdbx_description
1 polymer ?
#
loop_
_entity_poly.entity_id
_entity_poly.type
_entity_poly.pdbx_seq_one_letter_code
_entity_poly.pdbx_strand_id
1 'polypeptide(L)'
;MTTPLALPALRRYLRHGTLPQLAALEAVVRLGSVTRAAQALCVAQPTVSGHLKKLADSLDVRLFVLRGRRLVPTAAALALLDATHEVSAVLARCEQTLDGYRDDGTRRSAPVGATGYEAELSDGRA
;
A
#
# COMPACT_ATOMS: atom_id res chain seq x y z
N MET A 1 -18.91 -15.18 -0.06
CA MET A 1 -18.51 -14.87 0.27
C MET A 1 -17.45 -14.94 1.01
N THR A 2 -16.73 -15.01 1.10
CA THR A 2 -15.54 -15.22 1.60
C THR A 2 -15.03 -14.07 2.30
N THR A 3 -15.72 -13.10 2.38
CA THR A 3 -15.28 -11.97 3.02
C THR A 3 -14.70 -12.14 4.38
N PRO A 4 -15.22 -12.96 5.20
CA PRO A 4 -14.68 -13.09 6.54
C PRO A 4 -13.22 -13.47 6.56
N LEU A 5 -12.78 -14.19 5.54
CA LEU A 5 -11.42 -14.60 5.54
C LEU A 5 -10.49 -13.45 5.23
N ALA A 6 -10.96 -12.50 4.50
CA ALA A 6 -10.12 -11.38 4.12
C ALA A 6 -9.86 -10.47 5.30
N LEU A 7 -10.79 -10.36 6.20
CA LEU A 7 -10.63 -9.43 7.30
C LEU A 7 -9.44 -9.71 8.23
N PRO A 8 -9.19 -10.94 8.62
CA PRO A 8 -8.02 -11.18 9.45
C PRO A 8 -6.72 -10.82 8.75
N ALA A 9 -6.63 -11.13 7.46
CA ALA A 9 -5.42 -10.78 6.72
C ALA A 9 -5.31 -9.27 6.60
N LEU A 10 -6.41 -8.60 6.32
CA LEU A 10 -6.41 -7.18 6.18
C LEU A 10 -5.99 -6.51 7.48
N ARG A 11 -6.45 -7.05 8.60
CA ARG A 11 -6.15 -6.49 9.88
C ARG A 11 -4.65 -6.46 10.15
N ARG A 12 -3.96 -7.50 9.74
CA ARG A 12 -2.53 -7.56 9.91
C ARG A 12 -1.87 -6.39 9.17
N TYR A 13 -2.34 -6.10 7.96
CA TYR A 13 -1.73 -5.07 7.16
C TYR A 13 -2.15 -3.65 7.55
N LEU A 14 -3.26 -3.50 8.17
CA LEU A 14 -3.69 -2.18 8.56
C LEU A 14 -2.86 -1.62 9.71
N ARG A 15 -2.31 -2.46 10.51
CA ARG A 15 -1.63 -2.02 11.67
C ARG A 15 -0.36 -1.27 11.49
N HIS A 16 0.34 -1.48 10.43
CA HIS A 16 1.66 -0.95 10.26
C HIS A 16 1.88 -0.05 9.06
N GLY A 17 0.84 0.53 8.54
CA GLY A 17 1.00 1.40 7.40
C GLY A 17 1.52 0.65 6.19
N THR A 18 0.95 -0.48 5.91
CA THR A 18 1.45 -1.38 4.88
C THR A 18 1.54 -0.78 3.49
N LEU A 19 0.58 0.04 3.08
CA LEU A 19 0.63 0.57 1.73
C LEU A 19 1.88 1.40 1.45
N PRO A 20 2.29 2.31 2.33
CA PRO A 20 3.55 3.01 2.10
C PRO A 20 4.74 2.07 2.09
N GLN A 21 4.70 1.01 2.90
CA GLN A 21 5.78 0.04 2.94
C GLN A 21 5.86 -0.73 1.64
N LEU A 22 4.71 -1.11 1.07
CA LEU A 22 4.69 -1.80 -0.21
C LEU A 22 5.14 -0.87 -1.34
N ALA A 23 4.79 0.40 -1.27
CA ALA A 23 5.25 1.36 -2.25
C ALA A 23 6.77 1.50 -2.20
N ALA A 24 7.33 1.47 -1.00
CA ALA A 24 8.78 1.53 -0.85
C ALA A 24 9.44 0.30 -1.48
N LEU A 25 8.86 -0.88 -1.23
CA LEU A 25 9.39 -2.11 -1.80
C LEU A 25 9.36 -2.04 -3.32
N GLU A 26 8.24 -1.63 -3.87
CA GLU A 26 8.10 -1.57 -5.31
C GLU A 26 9.14 -0.62 -5.92
N ALA A 27 9.31 0.54 -5.32
CA ALA A 27 10.24 1.52 -5.85
C ALA A 27 11.69 1.03 -5.77
N VAL A 28 12.05 0.37 -4.67
CA VAL A 28 13.42 -0.12 -4.53
C VAL A 28 13.69 -1.24 -5.52
N VAL A 29 12.74 -2.13 -5.72
CA VAL A 29 12.94 -3.22 -6.68
C VAL A 29 13.03 -2.66 -8.10
N ARG A 30 12.14 -1.75 -8.44
CA ARG A 30 12.11 -1.19 -9.78
C ARG A 30 13.34 -0.36 -10.09
N LEU A 31 13.79 0.44 -9.14
CA LEU A 31 14.89 1.35 -9.37
C LEU A 31 16.25 0.80 -8.96
N GLY A 32 16.25 -0.28 -8.22
CA GLY A 32 17.50 -0.92 -7.81
C GLY A 32 18.30 -0.14 -6.78
N SER A 33 17.71 0.82 -6.10
CA SER A 33 18.44 1.67 -5.20
C SER A 33 17.52 2.30 -4.19
N VAL A 34 17.91 2.26 -2.94
CA VAL A 34 17.12 2.90 -1.87
C VAL A 34 17.15 4.41 -2.06
N THR A 35 18.29 4.95 -2.46
CA THR A 35 18.40 6.38 -2.67
C THR A 35 17.48 6.87 -3.79
N ARG A 36 17.48 6.14 -4.90
CA ARG A 36 16.61 6.53 -6.00
C ARG A 36 15.14 6.35 -5.65
N ALA A 37 14.83 5.31 -4.90
CA ALA A 37 13.46 5.09 -4.48
C ALA A 37 12.98 6.25 -3.61
N ALA A 38 13.83 6.71 -2.70
CA ALA A 38 13.50 7.82 -1.83
C ALA A 38 13.24 9.08 -2.66
N GLN A 39 14.06 9.32 -3.67
CA GLN A 39 13.86 10.46 -4.54
C GLN A 39 12.55 10.37 -5.29
N ALA A 40 12.25 9.18 -5.82
CA ALA A 40 11.02 9.00 -6.58
C ALA A 40 9.78 9.15 -5.70
N LEU A 41 9.88 8.74 -4.45
CA LEU A 41 8.76 8.83 -3.54
C LEU A 41 8.71 10.15 -2.79
N CYS A 42 9.70 11.01 -3.01
CA CYS A 42 9.79 12.30 -2.36
C CYS A 42 9.82 12.20 -0.84
N VAL A 43 10.60 11.26 -0.35
CA VAL A 43 10.79 11.09 1.09
C VAL A 43 12.27 10.93 1.38
N ALA A 44 12.64 11.01 2.64
CA ALA A 44 14.03 10.86 3.02
C ALA A 44 14.43 9.39 2.91
N GLN A 45 15.69 9.14 2.62
CA GLN A 45 16.18 7.78 2.50
C GLN A 45 15.93 6.94 3.76
N PRO A 46 16.13 7.45 4.97
CA PRO A 46 15.82 6.66 6.16
C PRO A 46 14.36 6.24 6.25
N THR A 47 13.47 7.02 5.65
CA THR A 47 12.06 6.67 5.63
C THR A 47 11.84 5.41 4.80
N VAL A 48 12.48 5.34 3.62
CA VAL A 48 12.37 4.14 2.79
C VAL A 48 12.96 2.94 3.52
N SER A 49 14.15 3.10 4.09
CA SER A 49 14.79 2.01 4.82
C SER A 49 13.92 1.55 5.98
N GLY A 50 13.30 2.49 6.68
CA GLY A 50 12.42 2.17 7.80
C GLY A 50 11.18 1.42 7.35
N HIS A 51 10.61 1.81 6.22
CA HIS A 51 9.44 1.11 5.69
C HIS A 51 9.79 -0.33 5.33
N LEU A 52 10.95 -0.53 4.70
CA LEU A 52 11.35 -1.88 4.32
C LEU A 52 11.61 -2.74 5.54
N LYS A 53 12.22 -2.16 6.56
CA LYS A 53 12.50 -2.92 7.77
C LYS A 53 11.22 -3.30 8.48
N LYS A 54 10.28 -2.38 8.57
CA LYS A 54 9.03 -2.70 9.24
C LYS A 54 8.24 -3.75 8.48
N LEU A 55 8.27 -3.70 7.15
CA LEU A 55 7.58 -4.69 6.35
C LEU A 55 8.21 -6.06 6.56
N ALA A 56 9.52 -6.13 6.51
CA ALA A 56 10.22 -7.39 6.71
C ALA A 56 9.93 -7.96 8.09
N ASP A 57 9.98 -7.10 9.10
CA ASP A 57 9.78 -7.55 10.47
C ASP A 57 8.34 -8.01 10.71
N SER A 58 7.37 -7.27 10.18
CA SER A 58 5.98 -7.62 10.43
C SER A 58 5.58 -8.92 9.74
N LEU A 59 6.20 -9.24 8.62
CA LEU A 59 5.89 -10.46 7.91
C LEU A 59 6.91 -11.56 8.16
N ASP A 60 7.97 -11.23 8.93
CA ASP A 60 9.01 -12.17 9.28
C ASP A 60 9.64 -12.78 8.04
N VAL A 61 10.03 -11.97 7.09
CA VAL A 61 10.73 -12.42 5.89
C VAL A 61 11.86 -11.48 5.59
N ARG A 62 12.82 -11.98 4.83
CA ARG A 62 13.92 -11.16 4.39
C ARG A 62 13.55 -10.67 3.00
N LEU A 63 13.65 -9.39 2.76
CA LEU A 63 13.24 -8.82 1.47
C LEU A 63 14.39 -8.67 0.49
N PHE A 64 15.59 -8.39 0.98
CA PHE A 64 16.72 -8.19 0.10
C PHE A 64 17.96 -8.87 0.65
N VAL A 65 18.87 -9.21 -0.25
CA VAL A 65 20.18 -9.69 0.13
C VAL A 65 21.17 -8.90 -0.69
N LEU A 66 22.38 -8.75 -0.14
CA LEU A 66 23.41 -8.05 -0.87
C LEU A 66 24.25 -9.07 -1.63
N ARG A 67 24.51 -8.79 -2.88
CA ARG A 67 25.39 -9.59 -3.68
C ARG A 67 26.42 -8.61 -4.17
N GLY A 68 27.57 -8.58 -3.52
CA GLY A 68 28.54 -7.57 -3.79
C GLY A 68 27.95 -6.27 -3.31
N ARG A 69 27.80 -5.31 -4.20
CA ARG A 69 27.21 -4.05 -3.84
C ARG A 69 25.79 -3.93 -4.31
N ARG A 70 25.25 -5.01 -4.86
CA ARG A 70 23.90 -4.95 -5.40
C ARG A 70 22.90 -5.48 -4.43
N LEU A 71 21.78 -4.81 -4.38
CA LEU A 71 20.70 -5.19 -3.52
C LEU A 71 19.78 -6.05 -4.38
N VAL A 72 19.65 -7.31 -4.03
CA VAL A 72 18.86 -8.26 -4.82
C VAL A 72 17.62 -8.67 -4.06
N PRO A 73 16.44 -8.56 -4.67
CA PRO A 73 15.21 -8.95 -3.97
C PRO A 73 15.15 -10.47 -3.80
N THR A 74 14.59 -10.89 -2.68
CA THR A 74 14.42 -12.33 -2.42
C THR A 74 13.13 -12.80 -3.10
N ALA A 75 12.92 -14.10 -3.10
CA ALA A 75 11.66 -14.64 -3.61
C ALA A 75 10.47 -14.10 -2.82
N ALA A 76 10.64 -13.89 -1.52
CA ALA A 76 9.57 -13.33 -0.70
C ALA A 76 9.24 -11.92 -1.16
N ALA A 77 10.26 -11.13 -1.46
CA ALA A 77 10.03 -9.77 -1.95
C ALA A 77 9.30 -9.78 -3.28
N LEU A 78 9.65 -10.71 -4.16
CA LEU A 78 8.98 -10.79 -5.45
C LEU A 78 7.51 -11.21 -5.30
N ALA A 79 7.23 -12.09 -4.35
CA ALA A 79 5.85 -12.48 -4.08
C ALA A 79 5.05 -11.29 -3.57
N LEU A 80 5.65 -10.49 -2.68
CA LEU A 80 4.98 -9.30 -2.18
C LEU A 80 4.80 -8.28 -3.30
N LEU A 81 5.73 -8.22 -4.22
CA LEU A 81 5.62 -7.29 -5.32
C LEU A 81 4.45 -7.65 -6.21
N ASP A 82 4.25 -8.95 -6.47
CA ASP A 82 3.10 -9.38 -7.25
C ASP A 82 1.81 -8.97 -6.56
N ALA A 83 1.74 -9.15 -5.26
CA ALA A 83 0.55 -8.76 -4.50
C ALA A 83 0.37 -7.24 -4.57
N THR A 84 1.46 -6.49 -4.52
CA THR A 84 1.39 -5.03 -4.60
C THR A 84 0.81 -4.60 -5.92
N HIS A 85 1.23 -5.25 -7.01
CA HIS A 85 0.71 -4.90 -8.32
C HIS A 85 -0.78 -5.22 -8.42
N GLU A 86 -1.23 -6.31 -7.80
CA GLU A 86 -2.63 -6.63 -7.81
C GLU A 86 -3.46 -5.64 -7.01
N VAL A 87 -2.94 -5.23 -5.86
CA VAL A 87 -3.63 -4.23 -5.05
C VAL A 87 -3.75 -2.94 -5.84
N SER A 88 -2.67 -2.55 -6.51
CA SER A 88 -2.67 -1.32 -7.30
C SER A 88 -3.69 -1.40 -8.42
N ALA A 89 -3.80 -2.55 -9.08
CA ALA A 89 -4.75 -2.70 -10.17
C ALA A 89 -6.19 -2.63 -9.67
N VAL A 90 -6.45 -3.22 -8.51
CA VAL A 90 -7.79 -3.17 -7.95
C VAL A 90 -8.17 -1.74 -7.60
N LEU A 91 -7.24 -1.00 -6.99
CA LEU A 91 -7.52 0.38 -6.64
C LEU A 91 -7.73 1.23 -7.89
N ALA A 92 -6.96 0.98 -8.94
CA ALA A 92 -7.11 1.72 -10.18
C ALA A 92 -8.50 1.49 -10.79
N ARG A 93 -8.97 0.25 -10.75
CA ARG A 93 -10.29 -0.03 -11.27
C ARG A 93 -11.37 0.65 -10.43
N CYS A 94 -11.16 0.69 -9.12
CA CYS A 94 -12.11 1.37 -8.25
C CYS A 94 -12.15 2.86 -8.58
N GLU A 95 -10.98 3.45 -8.85
CA GLU A 95 -10.94 4.86 -9.18
C GLU A 95 -11.71 5.15 -10.45
N GLN A 96 -11.66 4.26 -11.44
CA GLN A 96 -12.42 4.44 -12.64
C GLN A 96 -13.92 4.41 -12.35
N THR A 97 -14.34 3.53 -11.46
CA THR A 97 -15.72 3.48 -11.04
C THR A 97 -16.12 4.78 -10.35
N LEU A 98 -15.21 5.30 -9.51
CA LEU A 98 -15.51 6.52 -8.80
C LEU A 98 -15.63 7.72 -9.72
N ASP A 99 -14.96 7.67 -10.88
CA ASP A 99 -15.08 8.76 -11.85
C ASP A 99 -16.52 8.91 -12.31
N GLY A 100 -17.23 7.82 -12.44
CA GLY A 100 -18.64 7.90 -12.81
C GLY A 100 -19.45 8.66 -11.79
N TYR A 101 -19.13 8.48 -10.51
CA TYR A 101 -19.85 9.19 -9.47
C TYR A 101 -19.50 10.68 -9.47
N ARG A 102 -18.28 11.01 -9.78
CA ARG A 102 -17.88 12.40 -9.83
C ARG A 102 -18.60 13.10 -10.97
N ASP A 103 -18.74 12.41 -12.07
CA ASP A 103 -19.38 13.03 -13.22
C ASP A 103 -20.87 13.22 -12.98
N ASP A 104 -21.46 12.46 -12.09
CA ASP A 104 -22.85 12.59 -11.81
C ASP A 104 -23.12 13.73 -10.86
N GLY A 105 -22.15 14.44 -10.47
CA GLY A 105 -22.37 15.51 -9.55
C GLY A 105 -22.45 15.04 -8.12
N THR A 106 -22.19 13.79 -7.86
CA THR A 106 -22.32 13.31 -6.50
C THR A 106 -21.06 13.59 -5.74
N ARG A 107 -20.07 14.12 -6.29
CA ARG A 107 -18.87 14.35 -5.78
C ARG A 107 -18.99 14.97 -4.51
N ARG A 108 -18.81 15.68 -3.93
CA ARG A 108 -18.89 16.17 -2.70
C ARG A 108 -20.17 16.45 -2.18
N SER A 109 -21.10 16.56 -2.87
CA SER A 109 -22.36 16.93 -2.32
C SER A 109 -23.15 15.74 -1.98
N ALA A 110 -22.72 14.70 -2.28
CA ALA A 110 -23.51 13.57 -2.11
C ALA A 110 -23.79 13.46 -0.69
N PRO A 111 -24.88 13.46 -0.28
CA PRO A 111 -25.20 13.37 1.00
C PRO A 111 -24.89 12.13 1.45
N VAL A 112 -24.20 11.86 1.20
CA VAL A 112 -23.79 10.78 1.42
C VAL A 112 -24.00 10.44 2.62
N GLY A 113 -24.30 11.29 3.17
CA GLY A 113 -24.49 10.90 4.34
C GLY A 113 -25.24 9.80 4.19
N ALA A 114 -25.58 9.82 3.25
CA ALA A 114 -26.37 8.81 2.93
C ALA A 114 -25.81 7.64 3.51
N THR A 115 -24.70 7.58 3.83
CA THR A 115 -24.24 6.39 4.20
C THR A 115 -23.90 6.55 5.59
N GLY A 116 -24.47 5.86 6.37
CA GLY A 116 -24.10 5.82 7.72
C GLY A 116 -22.63 5.54 7.84
N TYR A 117 -22.10 4.91 6.90
CA TYR A 117 -20.71 4.57 6.94
C TYR A 117 -19.88 5.81 7.03
N GLU A 118 -20.16 6.78 6.29
CA GLU A 118 -19.40 7.96 6.32
C GLU A 118 -19.62 8.73 7.56
N ALA A 119 -20.76 8.73 8.06
CA ALA A 119 -21.03 9.38 9.31
C ALA A 119 -20.21 8.74 10.40
N GLU A 120 -20.10 7.44 10.36
CA GLU A 120 -19.33 6.76 11.35
C GLU A 120 -17.88 7.11 11.29
N LEU A 121 -17.35 7.27 10.15
CA LEU A 121 -15.95 7.62 10.03
C LEU A 121 -15.72 9.00 10.61
N SER A 122 -16.63 9.88 10.41
CA SER A 122 -16.48 11.20 10.93
C SER A 122 -16.51 11.18 12.41
N ASP A 123 -17.43 10.46 12.98
CA ASP A 123 -17.52 10.37 14.40
C ASP A 123 -16.29 9.70 14.95
N GLY A 124 -15.78 8.76 14.28
CA GLY A 124 -14.64 8.05 14.75
C GLY A 124 -13.46 8.95 14.95
N ARG A 125 -13.44 10.03 14.28
CA ARG A 125 -12.34 10.87 14.39
C ARG A 125 -12.57 11.84 15.42
N ALA A 126 -13.72 12.05 15.80
CA ALA A 126 -14.02 13.02 16.82
C ALA A 126 -13.56 12.49 18.18
#